data_43c07b24fe41daa228ac7ce27a2705bd
#
_entry.id   43c07b24fe41daa228ac7ce27a2705bd
#
_cell.length_a   1.000
_cell.length_b   1.000
_cell.length_c   1.000
_cell.angle_alpha   90.00
_cell.angle_beta   90.00
_cell.angle_gamma   90.00
#
_symmetry.space_group_name_H-M   'P 1'
#
loop_
_entity.id
_entity.type
_entity.pdbx_description
1 polymer ?
#
loop_
_entity_poly.entity_id
_entity_poly.type
_entity_poly.pdbx_seq_one_letter_code
_entity_poly.pdbx_strand_id
1 'polypeptide(L)'
;MREVAKGRGRPWPRRSWSVVPLLLVAVGSVLWSGCASPEETGSAGARVTSWLTSTAGGSAIGQVSVDSRNVSYVLAHHNTSAAVRSACAVLTTDAQTAIGNLPTPDSALTDDLNNAYEDAAAAGTDCYNGVGKSSSVMARSARERGELSGLLATAVSRIEFLTGHVPSTSTTAPTDVGGDPFGGG
;
A
#
# COMPACT_ATOMS: atom_id res chain seq x y z
N MET A 1 42.95 -9.34 25.32
CA MET A 1 43.34 -8.13 24.58
C MET A 1 43.06 -8.40 23.11
N ARG A 2 42.00 -7.85 22.53
CA ARG A 2 41.69 -7.95 21.08
C ARG A 2 41.49 -6.53 20.57
N GLU A 3 42.33 -6.16 19.59
CA GLU A 3 42.35 -4.88 18.92
C GLU A 3 41.05 -4.68 18.09
N VAL A 4 40.46 -3.50 18.26
CA VAL A 4 39.30 -3.04 17.50
C VAL A 4 39.82 -2.40 16.21
N ALA A 5 39.57 -3.04 15.07
CA ALA A 5 39.90 -2.52 13.75
C ALA A 5 39.01 -1.30 13.40
N LYS A 6 39.68 -0.16 13.29
CA LYS A 6 39.14 1.14 12.95
C LYS A 6 38.82 1.20 11.45
N GLY A 7 37.51 1.02 11.09
CA GLY A 7 37.05 1.11 9.72
C GLY A 7 37.16 2.53 9.15
N ARG A 8 37.97 2.68 8.10
CA ARG A 8 38.19 3.93 7.35
C ARG A 8 36.95 4.25 6.51
N GLY A 9 36.28 5.37 6.82
CA GLY A 9 35.24 5.93 6.00
C GLY A 9 35.74 6.34 4.62
N ARG A 10 35.08 5.90 3.56
CA ARG A 10 35.36 6.34 2.18
C ARG A 10 34.67 7.71 1.95
N PRO A 11 35.40 8.71 1.44
CA PRO A 11 34.79 9.99 1.07
C PRO A 11 33.95 9.80 -0.21
N TRP A 12 32.72 10.32 -0.17
CA TRP A 12 31.82 10.37 -1.34
C TRP A 12 32.31 11.46 -2.31
N PRO A 13 32.31 11.22 -3.64
CA PRO A 13 32.68 12.23 -4.62
C PRO A 13 31.62 13.33 -4.68
N ARG A 14 32.06 14.56 -4.42
CA ARG A 14 31.27 15.77 -4.66
C ARG A 14 31.07 15.94 -6.17
N ARG A 15 29.85 15.75 -6.64
CA ARG A 15 29.49 16.12 -8.01
C ARG A 15 29.47 17.64 -8.12
N SER A 16 30.38 18.18 -8.93
CA SER A 16 30.41 19.55 -9.38
C SER A 16 29.18 19.84 -10.24
N TRP A 17 28.34 20.77 -9.79
CA TRP A 17 27.25 21.30 -10.58
C TRP A 17 27.82 22.31 -11.56
N SER A 18 27.85 21.93 -12.84
CA SER A 18 28.15 22.86 -13.93
C SER A 18 26.97 23.81 -14.11
N VAL A 19 27.27 25.07 -13.95
CA VAL A 19 26.37 26.19 -14.20
C VAL A 19 26.14 26.28 -15.71
N VAL A 20 24.91 26.02 -16.17
CA VAL A 20 24.46 26.28 -17.55
C VAL A 20 23.73 27.61 -17.56
N PRO A 21 24.09 28.56 -18.49
CA PRO A 21 23.57 29.90 -18.45
C PRO A 21 22.11 29.97 -18.97
N LEU A 22 21.41 30.95 -18.36
CA LEU A 22 20.12 31.52 -18.71
C LEU A 22 19.96 31.72 -20.24
N LEU A 23 18.92 31.13 -20.79
CA LEU A 23 18.27 31.60 -21.99
C LEU A 23 16.84 32.03 -21.63
N LEU A 24 16.66 33.35 -21.55
CA LEU A 24 15.39 34.03 -21.45
C LEU A 24 14.59 33.75 -22.73
N VAL A 25 13.52 33.01 -22.61
CA VAL A 25 12.43 33.00 -23.60
C VAL A 25 11.16 33.48 -22.91
N ALA A 26 10.89 34.75 -23.07
CA ALA A 26 9.60 35.36 -22.76
C ALA A 26 8.63 35.01 -23.89
N VAL A 27 7.71 34.07 -23.65
CA VAL A 27 6.54 33.87 -24.53
C VAL A 27 5.33 33.44 -23.67
N GLY A 28 4.32 34.30 -23.70
CA GLY A 28 2.92 33.93 -23.67
C GLY A 28 2.36 33.51 -22.33
N SER A 29 1.79 34.49 -21.60
CA SER A 29 0.77 34.25 -20.59
C SER A 29 -0.44 33.57 -21.26
N VAL A 30 -0.40 32.27 -21.43
CA VAL A 30 -1.59 31.49 -21.67
C VAL A 30 -2.40 31.53 -20.38
N LEU A 31 -3.47 32.29 -20.40
CA LEU A 31 -4.55 32.22 -19.41
C LEU A 31 -5.00 30.75 -19.37
N TRP A 32 -4.40 29.96 -18.51
CA TRP A 32 -4.98 28.72 -18.08
C TRP A 32 -6.23 29.09 -17.28
N SER A 33 -7.33 29.33 -18.02
CA SER A 33 -8.65 29.13 -17.45
C SER A 33 -8.70 27.65 -17.06
N GLY A 34 -8.25 27.35 -15.84
CA GLY A 34 -8.37 26.03 -15.27
C GLY A 34 -9.85 25.70 -15.27
N CYS A 35 -10.27 24.85 -16.21
CA CYS A 35 -11.47 24.07 -16.01
C CYS A 35 -11.20 23.29 -14.72
N ALA A 36 -11.75 23.79 -13.58
CA ALA A 36 -11.81 23.01 -12.36
C ALA A 36 -12.46 21.70 -12.74
N SER A 37 -11.73 20.60 -12.56
CA SER A 37 -12.29 19.27 -12.80
C SER A 37 -13.57 19.15 -11.97
N PRO A 38 -14.63 18.51 -12.49
CA PRO A 38 -15.89 18.30 -11.75
C PRO A 38 -15.69 17.74 -10.34
N GLU A 39 -14.55 17.08 -10.11
CA GLU A 39 -14.13 16.51 -8.83
C GLU A 39 -13.80 17.55 -7.76
N GLU A 40 -13.50 18.80 -8.13
CA GLU A 40 -13.26 19.89 -7.17
C GLU A 40 -14.54 20.57 -6.68
N THR A 41 -15.68 20.30 -7.30
CA THR A 41 -16.97 20.87 -6.89
C THR A 41 -17.68 19.97 -5.88
N GLY A 42 -18.09 20.53 -4.74
CA GLY A 42 -18.84 19.82 -3.71
C GLY A 42 -18.16 19.83 -2.33
N SER A 43 -18.86 19.30 -1.33
CA SER A 43 -18.31 19.11 0.01
C SER A 43 -17.18 18.06 -0.01
N ALA A 44 -16.29 18.11 1.00
CA ALA A 44 -15.24 17.10 1.15
C ALA A 44 -15.80 15.68 1.13
N GLY A 45 -16.92 15.44 1.82
CA GLY A 45 -17.60 14.14 1.82
C GLY A 45 -18.11 13.72 0.45
N ALA A 46 -18.70 14.64 -0.33
CA ALA A 46 -19.16 14.32 -1.69
C ALA A 46 -18.01 13.93 -2.61
N ARG A 47 -16.86 14.63 -2.51
CA ARG A 47 -15.67 14.29 -3.29
C ARG A 47 -15.10 12.93 -2.90
N VAL A 48 -14.99 12.65 -1.58
CA VAL A 48 -14.54 11.33 -1.10
C VAL A 48 -15.49 10.23 -1.52
N THR A 49 -16.81 10.43 -1.46
CA THR A 49 -17.80 9.46 -1.95
C THR A 49 -17.61 9.20 -3.45
N SER A 50 -17.40 10.24 -4.24
CA SER A 50 -17.12 10.10 -5.68
C SER A 50 -15.85 9.30 -5.93
N TRP A 51 -14.76 9.59 -5.19
CA TRP A 51 -13.51 8.84 -5.29
C TRP A 51 -13.68 7.36 -4.92
N LEU A 52 -14.42 7.07 -3.85
CA LEU A 52 -14.71 5.69 -3.43
C LEU A 52 -15.48 4.88 -4.47
N THR A 53 -16.37 5.54 -5.24
CA THR A 53 -17.27 4.87 -6.17
C THR A 53 -16.82 4.89 -7.62
N SER A 54 -16.11 5.93 -8.05
CA SER A 54 -15.69 6.15 -9.43
C SER A 54 -14.30 5.66 -9.76
N THR A 55 -13.46 5.42 -8.75
CA THR A 55 -12.10 4.92 -8.90
C THR A 55 -11.96 3.52 -8.27
N ALA A 56 -10.86 2.84 -8.54
CA ALA A 56 -10.52 1.61 -7.84
C ALA A 56 -10.18 1.83 -6.34
N GLY A 57 -10.21 3.10 -5.85
CA GLY A 57 -9.79 3.47 -4.51
C GLY A 57 -10.58 2.78 -3.40
N GLY A 58 -11.91 2.78 -3.49
CA GLY A 58 -12.77 2.12 -2.50
C GLY A 58 -12.58 0.61 -2.45
N SER A 59 -12.45 -0.05 -3.60
CA SER A 59 -12.19 -1.49 -3.67
C SER A 59 -10.80 -1.87 -3.18
N ALA A 60 -9.79 -1.02 -3.40
CA ALA A 60 -8.42 -1.26 -2.98
C ALA A 60 -8.29 -1.39 -1.45
N ILE A 61 -9.01 -0.57 -0.67
CA ILE A 61 -9.04 -0.66 0.80
C ILE A 61 -9.50 -2.06 1.25
N GLY A 62 -10.60 -2.54 0.67
CA GLY A 62 -11.15 -3.86 0.95
C GLY A 62 -10.19 -4.98 0.51
N GLN A 63 -9.63 -4.87 -0.68
CA GLN A 63 -8.75 -5.89 -1.25
C GLN A 63 -7.48 -6.08 -0.41
N VAL A 64 -6.75 -5.01 -0.10
CA VAL A 64 -5.54 -5.07 0.75
C VAL A 64 -5.84 -5.66 2.12
N SER A 65 -7.00 -5.33 2.71
CA SER A 65 -7.45 -5.94 3.97
C SER A 65 -7.69 -7.44 3.85
N VAL A 66 -8.34 -7.90 2.76
CA VAL A 66 -8.58 -9.32 2.48
C VAL A 66 -7.27 -10.07 2.29
N ASP A 67 -6.35 -9.52 1.51
CA ASP A 67 -5.06 -10.16 1.21
C ASP A 67 -4.20 -10.30 2.46
N SER A 68 -4.17 -9.29 3.34
CA SER A 68 -3.49 -9.37 4.62
C SER A 68 -4.04 -10.49 5.52
N ARG A 69 -5.38 -10.64 5.55
CA ARG A 69 -6.02 -11.75 6.25
C ARG A 69 -5.71 -13.10 5.61
N ASN A 70 -5.70 -13.16 4.28
CA ASN A 70 -5.36 -14.38 3.54
C ASN A 70 -3.92 -14.83 3.84
N VAL A 71 -2.94 -13.92 3.87
CA VAL A 71 -1.57 -14.25 4.31
C VAL A 71 -1.59 -14.85 5.72
N SER A 72 -2.34 -14.25 6.64
CA SER A 72 -2.47 -14.77 8.02
C SER A 72 -3.10 -16.15 8.06
N TYR A 73 -4.12 -16.37 7.25
CA TYR A 73 -4.82 -17.64 7.13
C TYR A 73 -3.89 -18.76 6.62
N VAL A 74 -3.21 -18.55 5.49
CA VAL A 74 -2.33 -19.58 4.91
C VAL A 74 -1.13 -19.90 5.81
N LEU A 75 -0.66 -18.94 6.60
CA LEU A 75 0.39 -19.16 7.61
C LEU A 75 -0.13 -20.00 8.78
N ALA A 76 -1.32 -19.71 9.29
CA ALA A 76 -1.92 -20.41 10.43
C ALA A 76 -2.28 -21.88 10.10
N HIS A 77 -2.64 -22.17 8.85
CA HIS A 77 -3.06 -23.50 8.42
C HIS A 77 -1.91 -24.34 7.85
N HIS A 78 -0.65 -23.95 8.11
CA HIS A 78 0.55 -24.69 7.70
C HIS A 78 0.58 -25.06 6.20
N ASN A 79 0.08 -24.17 5.37
CA ASN A 79 0.11 -24.35 3.92
C ASN A 79 1.55 -24.45 3.39
N THR A 80 1.69 -24.96 2.17
CA THR A 80 3.00 -25.09 1.54
C THR A 80 3.70 -23.73 1.41
N SER A 81 5.03 -23.74 1.46
CA SER A 81 5.82 -22.52 1.26
C SER A 81 5.51 -21.80 -0.06
N ALA A 82 5.09 -22.55 -1.09
CA ALA A 82 4.68 -22.01 -2.37
C ALA A 82 3.35 -21.23 -2.24
N ALA A 83 2.35 -21.80 -1.59
CA ALA A 83 1.06 -21.14 -1.34
C ALA A 83 1.23 -19.87 -0.50
N VAL A 84 2.05 -19.93 0.56
CA VAL A 84 2.35 -18.75 1.38
C VAL A 84 3.03 -17.68 0.56
N ARG A 85 4.06 -17.99 -0.25
CA ARG A 85 4.71 -17.00 -1.11
C ARG A 85 3.75 -16.39 -2.12
N SER A 86 2.83 -17.18 -2.69
CA SER A 86 1.82 -16.65 -3.60
C SER A 86 0.92 -15.63 -2.91
N ALA A 87 0.40 -15.94 -1.72
CA ALA A 87 -0.41 -14.98 -0.95
C ALA A 87 0.37 -13.70 -0.61
N CYS A 88 1.65 -13.82 -0.20
CA CYS A 88 2.49 -12.67 0.08
C CYS A 88 2.74 -11.80 -1.16
N ALA A 89 2.95 -12.42 -2.33
CA ALA A 89 3.13 -11.69 -3.59
C ALA A 89 1.86 -10.94 -4.00
N VAL A 90 0.68 -11.55 -3.82
CA VAL A 90 -0.61 -10.89 -4.07
C VAL A 90 -0.74 -9.66 -3.19
N LEU A 91 -0.53 -9.77 -1.88
CA LEU A 91 -0.57 -8.63 -0.95
C LEU A 91 0.36 -7.49 -1.41
N THR A 92 1.60 -7.81 -1.81
CA THR A 92 2.56 -6.81 -2.31
C THR A 92 2.03 -6.10 -3.55
N THR A 93 1.55 -6.87 -4.54
CA THR A 93 1.10 -6.33 -5.83
C THR A 93 -0.14 -5.45 -5.66
N ASP A 94 -1.11 -5.90 -4.87
CA ASP A 94 -2.37 -5.17 -4.68
C ASP A 94 -2.16 -3.92 -3.83
N ALA A 95 -1.26 -3.95 -2.84
CA ALA A 95 -0.85 -2.77 -2.10
C ALA A 95 -0.15 -1.73 -3.00
N GLN A 96 0.76 -2.14 -3.88
CA GLN A 96 1.40 -1.25 -4.85
C GLN A 96 0.41 -0.67 -5.86
N THR A 97 -0.56 -1.46 -6.29
CA THR A 97 -1.65 -0.99 -7.15
C THR A 97 -2.53 0.03 -6.42
N ALA A 98 -2.81 -0.21 -5.13
CA ALA A 98 -3.58 0.70 -4.29
C ALA A 98 -2.91 2.07 -4.11
N ILE A 99 -1.57 2.11 -3.95
CA ILE A 99 -0.79 3.36 -3.95
C ILE A 99 -1.02 4.16 -5.24
N GLY A 100 -1.11 3.48 -6.39
CA GLY A 100 -1.38 4.11 -7.69
C GLY A 100 -2.75 4.79 -7.80
N ASN A 101 -3.69 4.50 -6.89
CA ASN A 101 -5.00 5.15 -6.83
C ASN A 101 -5.02 6.43 -5.96
N LEU A 102 -3.90 6.80 -5.34
CA LEU A 102 -3.73 8.03 -4.59
C LEU A 102 -3.31 9.19 -5.52
N PRO A 103 -3.58 10.46 -5.18
CA PRO A 103 -4.17 10.91 -3.93
C PRO A 103 -5.70 10.78 -3.88
N THR A 104 -6.24 10.79 -2.67
CA THR A 104 -7.67 10.99 -2.42
C THR A 104 -7.99 12.49 -2.42
N PRO A 105 -9.28 12.88 -2.52
CA PRO A 105 -9.69 14.29 -2.38
C PRO A 105 -9.48 14.90 -0.98
N ASP A 106 -9.06 14.12 -0.01
CA ASP A 106 -8.73 14.55 1.35
C ASP A 106 -7.29 14.18 1.69
N SER A 107 -6.45 15.17 1.99
CA SER A 107 -5.01 14.95 2.18
C SER A 107 -4.68 14.04 3.35
N ALA A 108 -5.41 14.17 4.48
CA ALA A 108 -5.13 13.32 5.62
C ALA A 108 -5.57 11.87 5.37
N LEU A 109 -6.66 11.63 4.63
CA LEU A 109 -7.02 10.30 4.17
C LEU A 109 -5.96 9.74 3.19
N THR A 110 -5.38 10.60 2.36
CA THR A 110 -4.27 10.20 1.48
C THR A 110 -3.07 9.73 2.28
N ASP A 111 -2.67 10.46 3.32
CA ASP A 111 -1.54 10.11 4.18
C ASP A 111 -1.80 8.80 4.94
N ASP A 112 -3.00 8.64 5.51
CA ASP A 112 -3.40 7.42 6.23
C ASP A 112 -3.37 6.19 5.30
N LEU A 113 -3.92 6.30 4.09
CA LEU A 113 -3.94 5.21 3.12
C LEU A 113 -2.56 4.93 2.53
N ASN A 114 -1.75 5.97 2.27
CA ASN A 114 -0.39 5.76 1.77
C ASN A 114 0.44 4.96 2.77
N ASN A 115 0.41 5.34 4.05
CA ASN A 115 1.11 4.61 5.10
C ASN A 115 0.62 3.16 5.20
N ALA A 116 -0.69 2.94 5.15
CA ALA A 116 -1.27 1.60 5.20
C ALA A 116 -0.81 0.73 4.02
N TYR A 117 -0.79 1.28 2.82
CA TYR A 117 -0.40 0.52 1.63
C TYR A 117 1.11 0.28 1.55
N GLU A 118 1.94 1.23 2.02
CA GLU A 118 3.38 1.02 2.14
C GLU A 118 3.70 -0.11 3.14
N ASP A 119 3.05 -0.13 4.30
CA ASP A 119 3.18 -1.20 5.28
C ASP A 119 2.71 -2.55 4.73
N ALA A 120 1.61 -2.58 3.97
CA ALA A 120 1.12 -3.79 3.32
C ALA A 120 2.12 -4.33 2.28
N ALA A 121 2.71 -3.47 1.46
CA ALA A 121 3.70 -3.84 0.46
C ALA A 121 4.99 -4.36 1.11
N ALA A 122 5.44 -3.71 2.20
CA ALA A 122 6.59 -4.14 2.99
C ALA A 122 6.33 -5.51 3.65
N ALA A 123 5.17 -5.67 4.30
CA ALA A 123 4.76 -6.92 4.93
C ALA A 123 4.69 -8.08 3.95
N GLY A 124 4.14 -7.86 2.75
CA GLY A 124 4.07 -8.87 1.70
C GLY A 124 5.46 -9.25 1.18
N THR A 125 6.33 -8.25 0.97
CA THR A 125 7.72 -8.46 0.52
C THR A 125 8.52 -9.25 1.56
N ASP A 126 8.44 -8.88 2.83
CA ASP A 126 9.13 -9.58 3.91
C ASP A 126 8.60 -11.00 4.11
N CYS A 127 7.29 -11.18 4.01
CA CYS A 127 6.68 -12.51 4.02
C CYS A 127 7.25 -13.38 2.90
N TYR A 128 7.22 -12.92 1.66
CA TYR A 128 7.72 -13.66 0.49
C TYR A 128 9.19 -14.08 0.66
N ASN A 129 10.03 -13.16 1.13
CA ASN A 129 11.46 -13.39 1.31
C ASN A 129 11.78 -14.26 2.54
N GLY A 130 10.97 -14.17 3.59
CA GLY A 130 11.19 -14.83 4.87
C GLY A 130 10.74 -16.30 4.92
N VAL A 131 9.73 -16.67 4.11
CA VAL A 131 9.15 -18.03 4.12
C VAL A 131 10.21 -19.10 3.89
N GLY A 132 10.37 -19.96 4.90
CA GLY A 132 11.33 -21.07 4.88
C GLY A 132 12.81 -20.66 4.98
N LYS A 133 13.11 -19.38 5.23
CA LYS A 133 14.48 -18.87 5.28
C LYS A 133 14.82 -18.10 6.57
N SER A 134 13.91 -17.26 7.08
CA SER A 134 14.22 -16.35 8.18
C SER A 134 13.01 -16.10 9.07
N SER A 135 13.09 -16.55 10.33
CA SER A 135 12.07 -16.31 11.34
C SER A 135 11.98 -14.82 11.73
N SER A 136 13.09 -14.08 11.72
CA SER A 136 13.11 -12.66 12.07
C SER A 136 12.43 -11.81 11.00
N VAL A 137 12.59 -12.13 9.73
CA VAL A 137 11.91 -11.47 8.61
C VAL A 137 10.40 -11.77 8.68
N MET A 138 10.03 -13.02 8.95
CA MET A 138 8.62 -13.39 9.15
C MET A 138 7.98 -12.67 10.34
N ALA A 139 8.73 -12.50 11.46
CA ALA A 139 8.24 -11.74 12.60
C ALA A 139 8.05 -10.25 12.28
N ARG A 140 8.90 -9.65 11.43
CA ARG A 140 8.73 -8.27 10.96
C ARG A 140 7.47 -8.15 10.10
N SER A 141 7.30 -9.01 9.10
CA SER A 141 6.08 -9.06 8.29
C SER A 141 4.81 -9.20 9.14
N ALA A 142 4.85 -9.99 10.22
CA ALA A 142 3.70 -10.14 11.11
C ALA A 142 3.36 -8.84 11.86
N ARG A 143 4.38 -8.07 12.29
CA ARG A 143 4.17 -6.76 12.92
C ARG A 143 3.60 -5.75 11.93
N GLU A 144 4.17 -5.62 10.75
CA GLU A 144 3.71 -4.72 9.68
C GLU A 144 2.25 -4.99 9.32
N ARG A 145 1.83 -6.27 9.23
CA ARG A 145 0.41 -6.61 9.03
C ARG A 145 -0.48 -6.26 10.24
N GLY A 146 0.07 -6.30 11.44
CA GLY A 146 -0.64 -5.84 12.64
C GLY A 146 -0.85 -4.33 12.61
N GLU A 147 0.17 -3.56 12.25
CA GLU A 147 0.14 -2.10 12.11
C GLU A 147 -0.82 -1.68 10.99
N LEU A 148 -0.77 -2.34 9.83
CA LEU A 148 -1.68 -2.15 8.71
C LEU A 148 -3.15 -2.15 9.13
N SER A 149 -3.55 -3.09 10.00
CA SER A 149 -4.96 -3.17 10.42
C SER A 149 -5.42 -1.93 11.18
N GLY A 150 -4.55 -1.33 11.98
CA GLY A 150 -4.80 -0.08 12.70
C GLY A 150 -4.89 1.12 11.75
N LEU A 151 -3.97 1.21 10.78
CA LEU A 151 -3.97 2.28 9.78
C LEU A 151 -5.22 2.25 8.89
N LEU A 152 -5.61 1.07 8.42
CA LEU A 152 -6.85 0.91 7.65
C LEU A 152 -8.09 1.27 8.49
N ALA A 153 -8.13 0.92 9.77
CA ALA A 153 -9.22 1.31 10.65
C ALA A 153 -9.29 2.85 10.81
N THR A 154 -8.15 3.52 10.92
CA THR A 154 -8.08 4.99 10.97
C THR A 154 -8.61 5.61 9.68
N ALA A 155 -8.16 5.12 8.52
CA ALA A 155 -8.64 5.58 7.22
C ALA A 155 -10.16 5.38 7.05
N VAL A 156 -10.69 4.22 7.45
CA VAL A 156 -12.13 3.92 7.42
C VAL A 156 -12.90 4.89 8.33
N SER A 157 -12.46 5.13 9.56
CA SER A 157 -13.10 6.07 10.47
C SER A 157 -13.10 7.50 9.91
N ARG A 158 -12.04 7.89 9.20
CA ARG A 158 -12.01 9.18 8.50
C ARG A 158 -12.99 9.25 7.35
N ILE A 159 -13.12 8.19 6.56
CA ILE A 159 -14.14 8.09 5.51
C ILE A 159 -15.55 8.22 6.11
N GLU A 160 -15.83 7.51 7.20
CA GLU A 160 -17.10 7.62 7.92
C GLU A 160 -17.39 9.05 8.37
N PHE A 161 -16.40 9.70 8.96
CA PHE A 161 -16.53 11.09 9.41
C PHE A 161 -16.84 12.04 8.25
N LEU A 162 -16.17 11.88 7.10
CA LEU A 162 -16.34 12.76 5.94
C LEU A 162 -17.63 12.52 5.19
N THR A 163 -18.06 11.26 5.06
CA THR A 163 -19.19 10.86 4.21
C THR A 163 -20.49 10.64 4.99
N GLY A 164 -20.40 10.46 6.30
CA GLY A 164 -21.52 10.02 7.13
C GLY A 164 -21.94 8.56 6.89
N HIS A 165 -21.13 7.78 6.15
CA HIS A 165 -21.43 6.39 5.81
C HIS A 165 -20.22 5.50 6.12
N VAL A 166 -20.47 4.33 6.69
CA VAL A 166 -19.46 3.26 6.82
C VAL A 166 -19.26 2.65 5.43
N PRO A 167 -18.04 2.66 4.87
CA PRO A 167 -17.78 1.96 3.63
C PRO A 167 -18.05 0.47 3.83
N SER A 168 -18.89 -0.11 2.96
CA SER A 168 -19.13 -1.55 2.96
C SER A 168 -17.83 -2.27 2.56
N THR A 169 -17.03 -2.65 3.54
CA THR A 169 -15.94 -3.58 3.31
C THR A 169 -16.58 -4.94 3.02
N SER A 170 -16.70 -5.29 1.75
CA SER A 170 -17.20 -6.60 1.34
C SER A 170 -16.31 -7.66 1.96
N THR A 171 -16.75 -8.19 3.10
CA THR A 171 -16.11 -9.31 3.76
C THR A 171 -16.47 -10.57 2.96
N THR A 172 -15.84 -10.74 1.80
CA THR A 172 -15.81 -12.05 1.17
C THR A 172 -14.92 -12.92 2.06
N ALA A 173 -15.54 -13.82 2.81
CA ALA A 173 -14.79 -14.82 3.57
C ALA A 173 -13.82 -15.52 2.61
N PRO A 174 -12.59 -15.83 3.04
CA PRO A 174 -11.66 -16.59 2.21
C PRO A 174 -12.39 -17.85 1.75
N THR A 175 -12.56 -17.97 0.44
CA THR A 175 -13.14 -19.19 -0.16
C THR A 175 -12.13 -20.30 0.11
N ASP A 176 -12.57 -21.29 0.85
CA ASP A 176 -11.79 -22.51 1.08
C ASP A 176 -11.59 -23.18 -0.29
N VAL A 177 -10.44 -22.92 -0.92
CA VAL A 177 -10.04 -23.54 -2.19
C VAL A 177 -9.45 -24.92 -1.89
N GLY A 178 -10.05 -25.64 -0.97
CA GLY A 178 -9.78 -27.02 -0.62
C GLY A 178 -10.54 -28.01 -1.48
N GLY A 179 -10.65 -27.75 -2.76
CA GLY A 179 -11.06 -28.73 -3.75
C GLY A 179 -9.85 -29.59 -4.13
N ASP A 180 -9.76 -30.77 -3.55
CA ASP A 180 -8.80 -31.82 -3.92
C ASP A 180 -9.04 -32.24 -5.40
N PRO A 181 -8.20 -31.83 -6.39
CA PRO A 181 -8.43 -32.24 -7.77
C PRO A 181 -7.95 -33.64 -8.10
N PHE A 182 -7.53 -34.46 -7.09
CA PHE A 182 -6.97 -35.77 -7.29
C PHE A 182 -7.67 -36.89 -6.47
N GLY A 183 -8.95 -36.70 -6.14
CA GLY A 183 -9.78 -37.80 -5.61
C GLY A 183 -10.37 -38.63 -6.74
N GLY A 184 -9.59 -39.49 -7.35
CA GLY A 184 -10.08 -40.35 -8.42
C GLY A 184 -9.25 -41.61 -8.65
N GLY A 185 -9.76 -42.77 -8.24
CA GLY A 185 -9.39 -44.06 -8.80
C GLY A 185 -8.62 -44.99 -7.93
#